data_43543aef73006ca4aa372b1979d8aa33
#
_entry.id   43543aef73006ca4aa372b1979d8aa33
#
_cell.length_a   1.000
_cell.length_b   1.000
_cell.length_c   1.000
_cell.angle_alpha   90.00
_cell.angle_beta   90.00
_cell.angle_gamma   90.00
#
_symmetry.space_group_name_H-M   'P 1'
#
loop_
_entity.id
_entity.type
_entity.pdbx_description
1 polymer ?
#
loop_
_entity_poly.entity_id
_entity_poly.type
_entity_poly.pdbx_seq_one_letter_code
_entity_poly.pdbx_strand_id
1 'polypeptide(L)'
;VTKSVIETLQDHRTRRQFTTEPISDAQFAQIITTAQQMPTSQYLQAYSLIEITQPALRQQLATITTMPTVGENGRLLVVVADQHRNVKLAPGATTRRALSEFDRFAGSIEDATLITAAMVMVAESMGLGSVVLGSINNDTQAVIDALHLPDLTLPVFGLQLGHPTDVPEKKPRLGLPAVLFQDTYAESASYQAELDRFDGVLNQYYQHRSSHARTEHLAHMTQEATHSAAKRREFLTIARQQGFLPELDQ
;
A
#
# COMPACT_ATOMS: atom_id res chain seq x y z
N VAL A 1 24.64 7.40 6.89
CA VAL A 1 24.85 7.59 5.43
C VAL A 1 23.57 7.19 4.73
N THR A 2 22.97 8.10 3.95
CA THR A 2 21.75 7.84 3.18
C THR A 2 22.11 6.97 1.97
N LYS A 3 21.37 5.87 1.74
CA LYS A 3 21.56 5.03 0.55
C LYS A 3 21.04 5.75 -0.70
N SER A 4 21.62 5.46 -1.86
CA SER A 4 21.04 5.89 -3.14
C SER A 4 19.68 5.22 -3.38
N VAL A 5 18.88 5.79 -4.29
CA VAL A 5 17.57 5.20 -4.68
C VAL A 5 17.73 3.77 -5.19
N ILE A 6 18.76 3.54 -6.02
CA ILE A 6 19.03 2.20 -6.60
C ILE A 6 19.37 1.20 -5.50
N GLU A 7 20.29 1.53 -4.60
CA GLU A 7 20.66 0.66 -3.48
C GLU A 7 19.46 0.39 -2.56
N THR A 8 18.66 1.41 -2.28
CA THR A 8 17.46 1.29 -1.43
C THR A 8 16.47 0.30 -2.03
N LEU A 9 16.12 0.45 -3.31
CA LEU A 9 15.17 -0.44 -3.99
C LEU A 9 15.72 -1.86 -4.18
N GLN A 10 17.01 -2.00 -4.50
CA GLN A 10 17.66 -3.29 -4.61
C GLN A 10 17.76 -4.02 -3.27
N ASP A 11 17.78 -3.28 -2.16
CA ASP A 11 17.83 -3.84 -0.80
C ASP A 11 16.46 -3.93 -0.12
N HIS A 12 15.38 -3.52 -0.79
CA HIS A 12 14.04 -3.49 -0.21
C HIS A 12 13.60 -4.82 0.37
N ARG A 13 13.12 -4.78 1.61
CA ARG A 13 12.48 -5.89 2.34
C ARG A 13 11.35 -5.37 3.21
N THR A 14 10.22 -6.01 3.16
CA THR A 14 9.14 -5.71 4.10
C THR A 14 9.54 -6.07 5.53
N ARG A 15 9.65 -5.06 6.40
CA ARG A 15 10.00 -5.18 7.82
C ARG A 15 8.74 -5.02 8.67
N ARG A 16 8.48 -5.98 9.56
CA ARG A 16 7.24 -5.99 10.36
C ARG A 16 7.49 -5.87 11.85
N GLN A 17 8.74 -5.97 12.27
CA GLN A 17 9.14 -5.88 13.67
C GLN A 17 10.09 -4.69 13.85
N PHE A 18 9.78 -3.86 14.83
CA PHE A 18 10.51 -2.63 15.09
C PHE A 18 10.92 -2.54 16.55
N THR A 19 12.04 -1.86 16.80
CA THR A 19 12.49 -1.54 18.15
C THR A 19 11.56 -0.52 18.81
N THR A 20 11.75 -0.29 20.08
CA THR A 20 11.08 0.79 20.84
C THR A 20 11.66 2.17 20.56
N GLU A 21 12.78 2.24 19.82
CA GLU A 21 13.41 3.52 19.44
C GLU A 21 12.45 4.32 18.55
N PRO A 22 12.09 5.55 18.93
CA PRO A 22 11.15 6.36 18.17
C PRO A 22 11.81 6.97 16.94
N ILE A 23 11.07 7.07 15.84
CA ILE A 23 11.39 7.99 14.75
C ILE A 23 11.07 9.39 15.25
N SER A 24 12.05 10.31 15.24
CA SER A 24 11.83 11.69 15.66
C SER A 24 10.79 12.40 14.76
N ASP A 25 10.10 13.40 15.30
CA ASP A 25 9.14 14.20 14.51
C ASP A 25 9.80 14.88 13.30
N ALA A 26 11.03 15.31 13.44
CA ALA A 26 11.80 15.91 12.35
C ALA A 26 12.09 14.90 11.22
N GLN A 27 12.51 13.68 11.55
CA GLN A 27 12.72 12.62 10.55
C GLN A 27 11.40 12.22 9.89
N PHE A 28 10.34 12.10 10.67
CA PHE A 28 9.03 11.74 10.15
C PHE A 28 8.47 12.82 9.22
N ALA A 29 8.57 14.09 9.59
CA ALA A 29 8.20 15.21 8.72
C ALA A 29 9.06 15.22 7.44
N GLN A 30 10.35 14.95 7.52
CA GLN A 30 11.23 14.86 6.36
C GLN A 30 10.79 13.75 5.40
N ILE A 31 10.42 12.57 5.92
CA ILE A 31 9.92 11.47 5.09
C ILE A 31 8.69 11.92 4.31
N ILE A 32 7.72 12.53 4.97
CA ILE A 32 6.46 12.96 4.35
C ILE A 32 6.72 14.08 3.32
N THR A 33 7.41 15.15 3.71
CA THR A 33 7.63 16.31 2.84
C THR A 33 8.47 15.97 1.61
N THR A 34 9.42 15.04 1.74
CA THR A 34 10.18 14.54 0.60
C THR A 34 9.28 13.68 -0.32
N ALA A 35 8.49 12.79 0.25
CA ALA A 35 7.58 11.95 -0.51
C ALA A 35 6.49 12.74 -1.23
N GLN A 36 6.07 13.89 -0.70
CA GLN A 36 5.10 14.79 -1.35
C GLN A 36 5.58 15.37 -2.70
N GLN A 37 6.86 15.23 -3.05
CA GLN A 37 7.37 15.66 -4.35
C GLN A 37 7.03 14.69 -5.50
N MET A 38 6.36 13.56 -5.20
CA MET A 38 5.85 12.66 -6.25
C MET A 38 4.77 13.34 -7.10
N PRO A 39 4.69 13.00 -8.39
CA PRO A 39 3.62 13.50 -9.24
C PRO A 39 2.26 13.04 -8.73
N THR A 40 1.22 13.85 -8.99
CA THR A 40 -0.17 13.51 -8.67
C THR A 40 -1.07 13.77 -9.87
N SER A 41 -2.19 13.04 -9.95
CA SER A 41 -3.17 13.20 -11.02
C SER A 41 -3.71 14.63 -11.04
N GLN A 42 -3.50 15.34 -12.16
CA GLN A 42 -3.91 16.72 -12.37
C GLN A 42 -3.48 17.71 -11.25
N TYR A 43 -2.44 17.37 -10.50
CA TYR A 43 -1.95 18.15 -9.35
C TYR A 43 -2.99 18.32 -8.23
N LEU A 44 -3.99 17.45 -8.17
CA LEU A 44 -5.05 17.50 -7.16
C LEU A 44 -4.59 17.02 -5.78
N GLN A 45 -3.47 16.26 -5.71
CA GLN A 45 -2.93 15.68 -4.47
C GLN A 45 -4.03 14.98 -3.67
N ALA A 46 -4.79 14.11 -4.34
CA ALA A 46 -6.04 13.54 -3.86
C ALA A 46 -5.82 12.41 -2.84
N TYR A 47 -5.01 12.67 -1.82
CA TYR A 47 -4.73 11.76 -0.71
C TYR A 47 -4.63 12.52 0.62
N SER A 48 -4.84 11.80 1.71
CA SER A 48 -4.56 12.26 3.07
C SER A 48 -3.83 11.18 3.88
N LEU A 49 -3.04 11.62 4.84
CA LEU A 49 -2.28 10.75 5.76
C LEU A 49 -2.82 10.95 7.17
N ILE A 50 -3.23 9.86 7.82
CA ILE A 50 -3.70 9.88 9.20
C ILE A 50 -2.72 9.12 10.07
N GLU A 51 -1.98 9.81 10.93
CA GLU A 51 -1.10 9.18 11.90
C GLU A 51 -1.91 8.64 13.08
N ILE A 52 -1.67 7.37 13.43
CA ILE A 52 -2.36 6.68 14.52
C ILE A 52 -1.50 6.73 15.77
N THR A 53 -1.82 7.63 16.66
CA THR A 53 -1.08 7.86 17.91
C THR A 53 -1.79 7.29 19.15
N GLN A 54 -3.11 7.11 19.10
CA GLN A 54 -3.89 6.60 20.22
C GLN A 54 -3.72 5.07 20.36
N PRO A 55 -3.29 4.57 21.54
CA PRO A 55 -3.05 3.13 21.72
C PRO A 55 -4.30 2.27 21.46
N ALA A 56 -5.48 2.71 21.89
CA ALA A 56 -6.73 1.97 21.69
C ALA A 56 -7.06 1.80 20.19
N LEU A 57 -6.93 2.88 19.41
CA LEU A 57 -7.16 2.88 17.97
C LEU A 57 -6.13 2.00 17.26
N ARG A 58 -4.88 2.06 17.70
CA ARG A 58 -3.80 1.23 17.17
C ARG A 58 -4.08 -0.26 17.39
N GLN A 59 -4.58 -0.66 18.57
CA GLN A 59 -4.97 -2.05 18.85
C GLN A 59 -6.19 -2.49 18.00
N GLN A 60 -7.14 -1.62 17.79
CA GLN A 60 -8.26 -1.89 16.88
C GLN A 60 -7.77 -2.18 15.46
N LEU A 61 -6.85 -1.38 14.92
CA LEU A 61 -6.27 -1.59 13.61
C LEU A 61 -5.41 -2.88 13.56
N ALA A 62 -4.70 -3.23 14.62
CA ALA A 62 -3.99 -4.49 14.74
C ALA A 62 -4.95 -5.70 14.62
N THR A 63 -6.13 -5.61 15.22
CA THR A 63 -7.18 -6.62 15.10
C THR A 63 -7.72 -6.72 13.67
N ILE A 64 -8.05 -5.60 13.03
CA ILE A 64 -8.55 -5.55 11.65
C ILE A 64 -7.52 -6.13 10.68
N THR A 65 -6.26 -5.75 10.82
CA THR A 65 -5.17 -6.24 9.95
C THR A 65 -4.77 -7.68 10.23
N THR A 66 -5.24 -8.27 11.33
CA THR A 66 -4.79 -9.57 11.85
C THR A 66 -3.26 -9.63 12.07
N MET A 67 -2.65 -8.49 12.37
CA MET A 67 -1.21 -8.35 12.58
C MET A 67 -0.92 -7.69 13.93
N PRO A 68 -0.61 -8.47 14.99
CA PRO A 68 -0.35 -7.93 16.33
C PRO A 68 0.75 -6.85 16.34
N THR A 69 1.79 -7.00 15.51
CA THR A 69 2.90 -6.06 15.39
C THR A 69 2.47 -4.64 14.99
N VAL A 70 1.29 -4.47 14.38
CA VAL A 70 0.71 -3.15 14.08
C VAL A 70 0.37 -2.40 15.38
N GLY A 71 -0.02 -3.13 16.42
CA GLY A 71 -0.31 -2.58 17.76
C GLY A 71 0.93 -2.15 18.56
N GLU A 72 2.13 -2.54 18.12
CA GLU A 72 3.36 -2.39 18.90
C GLU A 72 4.13 -1.09 18.57
N ASN A 73 5.36 -1.20 18.07
CA ASN A 73 6.33 -0.13 17.90
C ASN A 73 6.27 0.55 16.52
N GLY A 74 7.04 1.62 16.35
CA GLY A 74 7.12 2.39 15.11
C GLY A 74 5.95 3.36 14.91
N ARG A 75 6.00 4.19 13.88
CA ARG A 75 4.91 5.08 13.48
C ARG A 75 3.94 4.37 12.54
N LEU A 76 2.66 4.54 12.77
CA LEU A 76 1.59 3.93 11.98
C LEU A 76 0.76 5.03 11.29
N LEU A 77 0.62 4.90 9.98
CA LEU A 77 -0.21 5.77 9.14
C LEU A 77 -1.33 4.95 8.49
N VAL A 78 -2.49 5.58 8.30
CA VAL A 78 -3.48 5.17 7.31
C VAL A 78 -3.44 6.16 6.17
N VAL A 79 -3.20 5.67 4.97
CA VAL A 79 -3.18 6.43 3.72
C VAL A 79 -4.56 6.36 3.10
N VAL A 80 -5.14 7.51 2.82
CA VAL A 80 -6.54 7.66 2.41
C VAL A 80 -6.58 8.31 1.03
N ALA A 81 -7.36 7.73 0.11
CA ALA A 81 -7.81 8.41 -1.11
C ALA A 81 -8.79 9.51 -0.68
N ASP A 82 -8.57 10.77 -1.11
CA ASP A 82 -9.27 11.94 -0.57
C ASP A 82 -9.65 12.93 -1.66
N GLN A 83 -10.91 12.87 -2.08
CA GLN A 83 -11.54 13.91 -2.92
C GLN A 83 -12.41 14.87 -2.09
N HIS A 84 -12.65 14.59 -0.81
CA HIS A 84 -13.41 15.44 0.10
C HIS A 84 -12.81 16.85 0.21
N ARG A 85 -11.49 16.93 0.39
CA ARG A 85 -10.75 18.19 0.43
C ARG A 85 -10.95 18.99 -0.85
N ASN A 86 -10.87 18.33 -2.01
CA ASN A 86 -10.99 18.99 -3.32
C ASN A 86 -12.40 19.52 -3.57
N VAL A 87 -13.45 18.79 -3.15
CA VAL A 87 -14.83 19.29 -3.18
C VAL A 87 -15.02 20.51 -2.26
N LYS A 88 -14.36 20.56 -1.12
CA LYS A 88 -14.40 21.74 -0.23
C LYS A 88 -13.71 22.95 -0.82
N LEU A 89 -12.65 22.76 -1.59
CA LEU A 89 -11.93 23.86 -2.26
C LEU A 89 -12.74 24.44 -3.44
N ALA A 90 -13.53 23.63 -4.12
CA ALA A 90 -14.37 24.04 -5.24
C ALA A 90 -15.80 23.50 -5.05
N PRO A 91 -16.59 24.10 -4.14
CA PRO A 91 -17.92 23.59 -3.80
C PRO A 91 -18.91 23.70 -4.96
N GLY A 92 -19.79 22.70 -5.08
CA GLY A 92 -20.86 22.68 -6.07
C GLY A 92 -21.20 21.25 -6.51
N ALA A 93 -22.44 21.03 -6.95
CA ALA A 93 -22.93 19.72 -7.35
C ALA A 93 -22.16 19.14 -8.53
N THR A 94 -21.83 19.98 -9.53
CA THR A 94 -21.06 19.58 -10.71
C THR A 94 -19.64 19.13 -10.33
N THR A 95 -18.93 19.89 -9.50
CA THR A 95 -17.60 19.51 -9.00
C THR A 95 -17.66 18.21 -8.23
N ARG A 96 -18.62 18.12 -7.28
CA ARG A 96 -18.78 16.90 -6.48
C ARG A 96 -19.04 15.69 -7.37
N ARG A 97 -19.93 15.81 -8.36
CA ARG A 97 -20.22 14.74 -9.33
C ARG A 97 -18.94 14.30 -10.05
N ALA A 98 -18.23 15.27 -10.67
CA ALA A 98 -17.02 14.97 -11.44
C ALA A 98 -15.91 14.33 -10.59
N LEU A 99 -15.70 14.80 -9.34
CA LEU A 99 -14.68 14.27 -8.44
C LEU A 99 -15.05 12.90 -7.83
N SER A 100 -16.31 12.50 -7.91
CA SER A 100 -16.77 11.19 -7.43
C SER A 100 -16.75 10.10 -8.50
N GLU A 101 -16.61 10.45 -9.77
CA GLU A 101 -16.58 9.49 -10.89
C GLU A 101 -15.31 8.62 -10.88
N PHE A 102 -15.39 7.48 -11.58
CA PHE A 102 -14.35 6.44 -11.56
C PHE A 102 -12.95 6.99 -11.87
N ASP A 103 -12.80 7.83 -12.88
CA ASP A 103 -11.51 8.40 -13.27
C ASP A 103 -10.84 9.18 -12.11
N ARG A 104 -11.63 9.99 -11.38
CA ARG A 104 -11.11 10.77 -10.24
C ARG A 104 -10.90 9.92 -8.99
N PHE A 105 -11.73 8.90 -8.79
CA PHE A 105 -11.55 7.91 -7.75
C PHE A 105 -10.27 7.10 -7.98
N ALA A 106 -10.06 6.58 -9.20
CA ALA A 106 -8.84 5.89 -9.57
C ALA A 106 -7.60 6.78 -9.37
N GLY A 107 -7.63 8.03 -9.85
CA GLY A 107 -6.56 8.99 -9.64
C GLY A 107 -6.23 9.24 -8.15
N SER A 108 -7.22 9.22 -7.26
CA SER A 108 -6.97 9.35 -5.82
C SER A 108 -6.30 8.11 -5.21
N ILE A 109 -6.59 6.92 -5.71
CA ILE A 109 -5.88 5.68 -5.32
C ILE A 109 -4.45 5.69 -5.86
N GLU A 110 -4.25 6.15 -7.10
CA GLU A 110 -2.92 6.30 -7.71
C GLU A 110 -2.07 7.29 -6.91
N ASP A 111 -2.58 8.47 -6.58
CA ASP A 111 -1.91 9.46 -5.73
C ASP A 111 -1.52 8.87 -4.37
N ALA A 112 -2.45 8.17 -3.70
CA ALA A 112 -2.21 7.49 -2.43
C ALA A 112 -1.14 6.38 -2.54
N THR A 113 -1.08 5.69 -3.67
CA THR A 113 -0.08 4.66 -3.96
C THR A 113 1.30 5.27 -4.19
N LEU A 114 1.39 6.33 -4.98
CA LEU A 114 2.65 7.02 -5.27
C LEU A 114 3.28 7.61 -4.01
N ILE A 115 2.50 8.32 -3.17
CA ILE A 115 3.02 8.86 -1.91
C ILE A 115 3.47 7.74 -0.96
N THR A 116 2.73 6.63 -0.88
CA THR A 116 3.10 5.49 -0.04
C THR A 116 4.42 4.87 -0.49
N ALA A 117 4.60 4.63 -1.78
CA ALA A 117 5.83 4.10 -2.35
C ALA A 117 7.03 5.03 -2.09
N ALA A 118 6.83 6.34 -2.25
CA ALA A 118 7.86 7.33 -1.97
C ALA A 118 8.24 7.36 -0.47
N MET A 119 7.26 7.32 0.44
CA MET A 119 7.54 7.26 1.88
C MET A 119 8.36 6.02 2.27
N VAL A 120 8.05 4.87 1.67
CA VAL A 120 8.85 3.63 1.85
C VAL A 120 10.29 3.85 1.40
N MET A 121 10.50 4.38 0.18
CA MET A 121 11.84 4.63 -0.36
C MET A 121 12.64 5.61 0.50
N VAL A 122 12.02 6.71 0.91
CA VAL A 122 12.70 7.73 1.75
C VAL A 122 13.06 7.13 3.10
N ALA A 123 12.12 6.46 3.77
CA ALA A 123 12.36 5.85 5.08
C ALA A 123 13.50 4.80 5.01
N GLU A 124 13.46 3.91 4.03
CA GLU A 124 14.48 2.86 3.86
C GLU A 124 15.86 3.43 3.47
N SER A 125 15.91 4.54 2.70
CA SER A 125 17.15 5.23 2.41
C SER A 125 17.80 5.82 3.66
N MET A 126 17.00 6.14 4.67
CA MET A 126 17.46 6.64 5.98
C MET A 126 17.80 5.50 6.97
N GLY A 127 17.72 4.23 6.54
CA GLY A 127 18.01 3.07 7.38
C GLY A 127 16.82 2.57 8.21
N LEU A 128 15.64 3.13 8.02
CA LEU A 128 14.42 2.65 8.66
C LEU A 128 13.87 1.41 7.93
N GLY A 129 12.98 0.71 8.58
CA GLY A 129 12.18 -0.37 7.99
C GLY A 129 10.76 0.08 7.70
N SER A 130 10.09 -0.61 6.77
CA SER A 130 8.74 -0.33 6.36
C SER A 130 7.90 -1.57 6.14
N VAL A 131 6.58 -1.45 6.35
CA VAL A 131 5.58 -2.40 5.87
C VAL A 131 4.34 -1.67 5.38
N VAL A 132 3.94 -1.98 4.14
CA VAL A 132 2.65 -1.56 3.58
C VAL A 132 1.60 -2.60 3.92
N LEU A 133 0.51 -2.16 4.52
CA LEU A 133 -0.56 -2.99 5.07
C LEU A 133 -1.81 -2.91 4.19
N GLY A 134 -1.89 -3.73 3.13
CA GLY A 134 -3.13 -3.89 2.37
C GLY A 134 -4.26 -4.52 3.22
N SER A 135 -3.89 -5.20 4.32
CA SER A 135 -4.83 -5.80 5.27
C SER A 135 -5.66 -4.77 6.07
N ILE A 136 -5.35 -3.48 5.98
CA ILE A 136 -6.21 -2.41 6.52
C ILE A 136 -7.64 -2.51 5.95
N ASN A 137 -7.78 -3.04 4.75
CA ASN A 137 -9.05 -3.26 4.07
C ASN A 137 -9.69 -4.63 4.32
N ASN A 138 -9.25 -5.38 5.34
CA ASN A 138 -9.96 -6.59 5.75
C ASN A 138 -11.33 -6.27 6.36
N ASP A 139 -11.49 -5.08 6.93
CA ASP A 139 -12.75 -4.49 7.35
C ASP A 139 -12.69 -2.97 7.09
N THR A 140 -12.98 -2.60 5.86
CA THR A 140 -12.88 -1.20 5.40
C THR A 140 -13.86 -0.30 6.13
N GLN A 141 -15.08 -0.78 6.43
CA GLN A 141 -16.09 0.00 7.13
C GLN A 141 -15.64 0.30 8.57
N ALA A 142 -15.12 -0.68 9.28
CA ALA A 142 -14.61 -0.47 10.64
C ALA A 142 -13.47 0.56 10.68
N VAL A 143 -12.62 0.63 9.64
CA VAL A 143 -11.57 1.66 9.53
C VAL A 143 -12.18 3.04 9.29
N ILE A 144 -13.17 3.16 8.41
CA ILE A 144 -13.89 4.42 8.13
C ILE A 144 -14.52 4.95 9.43
N ASP A 145 -15.22 4.09 10.15
CA ASP A 145 -15.90 4.45 11.38
C ASP A 145 -14.91 4.86 12.48
N ALA A 146 -13.84 4.08 12.67
CA ALA A 146 -12.82 4.33 13.68
C ALA A 146 -12.03 5.62 13.43
N LEU A 147 -11.83 6.01 12.18
CA LEU A 147 -11.12 7.23 11.79
C LEU A 147 -12.05 8.41 11.49
N HIS A 148 -13.36 8.22 11.60
CA HIS A 148 -14.38 9.22 11.26
C HIS A 148 -14.16 9.82 9.86
N LEU A 149 -13.88 8.94 8.88
CA LEU A 149 -13.60 9.38 7.53
C LEU A 149 -14.84 10.02 6.90
N PRO A 150 -14.73 11.23 6.34
CA PRO A 150 -15.85 11.87 5.67
C PRO A 150 -16.16 11.19 4.34
N ASP A 151 -17.28 11.57 3.74
CA ASP A 151 -17.61 11.20 2.36
C ASP A 151 -16.49 11.58 1.37
N LEU A 152 -16.43 10.89 0.25
CA LEU A 152 -15.38 11.00 -0.78
C LEU A 152 -13.96 10.78 -0.23
N THR A 153 -13.85 9.92 0.80
CA THR A 153 -12.58 9.38 1.28
C THR A 153 -12.66 7.86 1.43
N LEU A 154 -11.53 7.17 1.21
CA LEU A 154 -11.46 5.71 1.35
C LEU A 154 -10.06 5.29 1.82
N PRO A 155 -9.91 4.41 2.84
CA PRO A 155 -8.60 3.92 3.23
C PRO A 155 -8.01 3.03 2.12
N VAL A 156 -6.76 3.30 1.74
CA VAL A 156 -6.06 2.57 0.67
C VAL A 156 -5.03 1.61 1.27
N PHE A 157 -4.14 2.12 2.11
CA PHE A 157 -3.09 1.35 2.78
C PHE A 157 -2.93 1.77 4.24
N GLY A 158 -2.51 0.82 5.09
CA GLY A 158 -1.74 1.16 6.27
C GLY A 158 -0.25 1.22 5.91
N LEU A 159 0.51 2.08 6.56
CA LEU A 159 1.96 2.14 6.45
C LEU A 159 2.56 2.22 7.85
N GLN A 160 3.41 1.25 8.20
CA GLN A 160 4.15 1.29 9.46
C GLN A 160 5.64 1.45 9.19
N LEU A 161 6.28 2.38 9.90
CA LEU A 161 7.69 2.75 9.78
C LEU A 161 8.37 2.64 11.13
N GLY A 162 9.61 2.16 11.19
CA GLY A 162 10.35 2.06 12.46
C GLY A 162 11.79 1.62 12.27
N HIS A 163 12.55 1.57 13.36
CA HIS A 163 13.88 0.98 13.39
C HIS A 163 13.74 -0.55 13.39
N PRO A 164 14.18 -1.26 12.32
CA PRO A 164 13.89 -2.68 12.17
C PRO A 164 14.73 -3.55 13.11
N THR A 165 14.13 -4.62 13.64
CA THR A 165 14.84 -5.61 14.47
C THR A 165 15.34 -6.81 13.67
N ASP A 166 14.87 -7.00 12.44
CA ASP A 166 15.11 -8.16 11.60
C ASP A 166 15.64 -7.80 10.21
N VAL A 167 16.25 -8.77 9.56
CA VAL A 167 16.69 -8.69 8.17
C VAL A 167 16.14 -9.89 7.41
N PRO A 168 14.87 -9.88 7.01
CA PRO A 168 14.28 -10.98 6.26
C PRO A 168 14.94 -11.13 4.88
N GLU A 169 14.85 -12.31 4.29
CA GLU A 169 15.38 -12.62 2.97
C GLU A 169 14.70 -11.77 1.89
N LYS A 170 15.47 -11.42 0.86
CA LYS A 170 14.93 -10.71 -0.30
C LYS A 170 13.99 -11.60 -1.10
N LYS A 171 12.78 -11.11 -1.35
CA LYS A 171 11.86 -11.79 -2.25
C LYS A 171 12.32 -11.66 -3.70
N PRO A 172 12.33 -12.72 -4.48
CA PRO A 172 12.60 -12.65 -5.92
C PRO A 172 11.53 -11.83 -6.65
N ARG A 173 11.86 -11.40 -7.85
CA ARG A 173 10.95 -10.70 -8.77
C ARG A 173 10.96 -11.39 -10.12
N LEU A 174 9.87 -11.27 -10.87
CA LEU A 174 9.80 -11.62 -12.28
C LEU A 174 10.89 -10.91 -13.08
N GLY A 175 11.48 -11.59 -14.03
CA GLY A 175 12.43 -10.98 -14.94
C GLY A 175 11.75 -10.16 -16.04
N LEU A 176 12.55 -9.35 -16.73
CA LEU A 176 12.07 -8.41 -17.74
C LEU A 176 11.18 -9.06 -18.82
N PRO A 177 11.44 -10.29 -19.33
CA PRO A 177 10.59 -10.86 -20.36
C PRO A 177 9.12 -11.07 -19.98
N ALA A 178 8.81 -11.09 -18.66
CA ALA A 178 7.44 -11.26 -18.17
C ALA A 178 6.76 -9.93 -17.80
N VAL A 179 7.49 -8.80 -17.80
CA VAL A 179 6.96 -7.50 -17.32
C VAL A 179 7.22 -6.34 -18.28
N LEU A 180 8.10 -6.52 -19.29
CA LEU A 180 8.45 -5.50 -20.27
C LEU A 180 8.16 -6.00 -21.67
N PHE A 181 7.23 -5.35 -22.34
CA PHE A 181 6.85 -5.64 -23.73
C PHE A 181 7.19 -4.43 -24.60
N GLN A 182 7.52 -4.68 -25.87
CA GLN A 182 7.79 -3.63 -26.84
C GLN A 182 6.55 -3.45 -27.73
N ASP A 183 6.07 -2.25 -27.81
CA ASP A 183 4.94 -1.76 -28.61
C ASP A 183 3.59 -2.43 -28.24
N THR A 184 3.52 -3.74 -28.15
CA THR A 184 2.29 -4.51 -27.90
C THR A 184 2.52 -5.58 -26.84
N TYR A 185 1.45 -5.92 -26.10
CA TYR A 185 1.48 -7.06 -25.18
C TYR A 185 1.55 -8.36 -26.01
N ALA A 186 2.55 -9.19 -25.73
CA ALA A 186 2.75 -10.45 -26.44
C ALA A 186 3.21 -11.58 -25.50
N GLU A 187 2.47 -12.68 -25.50
CA GLU A 187 2.85 -13.92 -24.81
C GLU A 187 3.82 -14.74 -25.70
N SER A 188 5.07 -14.30 -25.72
CA SER A 188 6.13 -14.95 -26.50
C SER A 188 6.69 -16.19 -25.80
N ALA A 189 7.51 -16.98 -26.53
CA ALA A 189 8.22 -18.11 -25.93
C ALA A 189 9.14 -17.67 -24.77
N SER A 190 9.74 -16.49 -24.85
CA SER A 190 10.57 -15.94 -23.76
C SER A 190 9.73 -15.50 -22.54
N TYR A 191 8.50 -15.05 -22.74
CA TYR A 191 7.54 -14.77 -21.67
C TYR A 191 7.22 -16.06 -20.88
N GLN A 192 6.85 -17.14 -21.58
CA GLN A 192 6.53 -18.41 -20.93
C GLN A 192 7.75 -19.01 -20.22
N ALA A 193 8.90 -19.01 -20.87
CA ALA A 193 10.14 -19.49 -20.25
C ALA A 193 10.52 -18.74 -18.98
N GLU A 194 10.23 -17.42 -18.93
CA GLU A 194 10.48 -16.63 -17.72
C GLU A 194 9.49 -16.97 -16.60
N LEU A 195 8.22 -17.24 -16.89
CA LEU A 195 7.25 -17.68 -15.87
C LEU A 195 7.68 -19.01 -15.25
N ASP A 196 8.10 -19.98 -16.08
CA ASP A 196 8.57 -21.29 -15.62
C ASP A 196 9.86 -21.16 -14.79
N ARG A 197 10.81 -20.34 -15.24
CA ARG A 197 12.05 -20.04 -14.50
C ARG A 197 11.73 -19.40 -13.14
N PHE A 198 10.85 -18.41 -13.12
CA PHE A 198 10.49 -17.70 -11.90
C PHE A 198 9.78 -18.59 -10.90
N ASP A 199 8.91 -19.50 -11.35
CA ASP A 199 8.25 -20.46 -10.46
C ASP A 199 9.27 -21.33 -9.72
N GLY A 200 10.32 -21.80 -10.42
CA GLY A 200 11.42 -22.53 -9.78
C GLY A 200 12.19 -21.69 -8.76
N VAL A 201 12.50 -20.44 -9.08
CA VAL A 201 13.18 -19.50 -8.16
C VAL A 201 12.30 -19.20 -6.94
N LEU A 202 11.00 -19.01 -7.13
CA LEU A 202 10.04 -18.77 -6.08
C LEU A 202 9.96 -19.96 -5.10
N ASN A 203 9.89 -21.19 -5.65
CA ASN A 203 9.87 -22.41 -4.85
C ASN A 203 11.15 -22.54 -4.02
N GLN A 204 12.32 -22.37 -4.62
CA GLN A 204 13.59 -22.37 -3.89
C GLN A 204 13.62 -21.32 -2.79
N TYR A 205 13.17 -20.10 -3.05
CA TYR A 205 13.08 -19.05 -2.05
C TYR A 205 12.21 -19.48 -0.85
N TYR A 206 11.03 -20.05 -1.09
CA TYR A 206 10.14 -20.47 0.01
C TYR A 206 10.64 -21.70 0.76
N GLN A 207 11.36 -22.61 0.11
CA GLN A 207 11.97 -23.77 0.76
C GLN A 207 13.12 -23.39 1.70
N HIS A 208 13.88 -22.35 1.38
CA HIS A 208 15.09 -21.96 2.11
C HIS A 208 14.91 -20.77 3.07
N ARG A 209 13.68 -20.31 3.27
CA ARG A 209 13.41 -19.23 4.23
C ARG A 209 13.71 -19.64 5.66
N SER A 210 14.24 -18.70 6.45
CA SER A 210 14.48 -18.86 7.88
C SER A 210 13.21 -19.08 8.71
N SER A 211 12.06 -18.61 8.19
CA SER A 211 10.75 -18.80 8.83
C SER A 211 9.68 -19.11 7.78
N HIS A 212 8.67 -19.90 8.16
CA HIS A 212 7.57 -20.32 7.27
C HIS A 212 8.04 -20.99 5.97
N ALA A 213 9.12 -21.80 6.05
CA ALA A 213 9.60 -22.58 4.93
C ALA A 213 8.52 -23.56 4.44
N ARG A 214 8.33 -23.64 3.13
CA ARG A 214 7.32 -24.51 2.49
C ARG A 214 7.63 -24.69 1.01
N THR A 215 6.99 -25.67 0.38
CA THR A 215 6.88 -25.71 -1.08
C THR A 215 5.84 -24.69 -1.52
N GLU A 216 6.20 -23.86 -2.50
CA GLU A 216 5.31 -22.83 -3.00
C GLU A 216 5.49 -22.62 -4.50
N HIS A 217 4.39 -22.39 -5.20
CA HIS A 217 4.34 -22.18 -6.64
C HIS A 217 3.50 -20.95 -6.99
N LEU A 218 3.86 -20.26 -8.08
CA LEU A 218 3.20 -19.03 -8.50
C LEU A 218 1.71 -19.26 -8.77
N ALA A 219 1.35 -20.38 -9.41
CA ALA A 219 -0.03 -20.75 -9.67
C ALA A 219 -0.84 -20.92 -8.37
N HIS A 220 -0.26 -21.58 -7.35
CA HIS A 220 -0.90 -21.74 -6.05
C HIS A 220 -1.10 -20.38 -5.35
N MET A 221 -0.08 -19.51 -5.35
CA MET A 221 -0.21 -18.15 -4.80
C MET A 221 -1.31 -17.34 -5.50
N THR A 222 -1.46 -17.49 -6.81
CA THR A 222 -2.52 -16.84 -7.58
C THR A 222 -3.90 -17.37 -7.18
N GLN A 223 -4.05 -18.68 -7.01
CA GLN A 223 -5.30 -19.29 -6.52
C GLN A 223 -5.63 -18.81 -5.10
N GLU A 224 -4.67 -18.79 -4.17
CA GLU A 224 -4.86 -18.27 -2.81
C GLU A 224 -5.25 -16.79 -2.79
N ALA A 225 -4.75 -15.98 -3.73
CA ALA A 225 -5.16 -14.59 -3.88
C ALA A 225 -6.67 -14.44 -4.17
N THR A 226 -7.30 -15.43 -4.81
CA THR A 226 -8.75 -15.41 -5.03
C THR A 226 -9.55 -15.53 -3.73
N HIS A 227 -9.05 -16.28 -2.74
CA HIS A 227 -9.67 -16.41 -1.43
C HIS A 227 -9.60 -15.09 -0.63
N SER A 228 -8.49 -14.37 -0.71
CA SER A 228 -8.37 -13.06 -0.06
C SER A 228 -9.24 -11.99 -0.74
N ALA A 229 -9.40 -12.05 -2.06
CA ALA A 229 -10.32 -11.18 -2.78
C ALA A 229 -11.80 -11.38 -2.33
N ALA A 230 -12.17 -12.62 -2.00
CA ALA A 230 -13.52 -12.93 -1.49
C ALA A 230 -13.83 -12.20 -0.16
N LYS A 231 -12.84 -11.96 0.67
CA LYS A 231 -12.98 -11.23 1.95
C LYS A 231 -13.24 -9.73 1.77
N ARG A 232 -12.95 -9.18 0.59
CA ARG A 232 -13.05 -7.75 0.28
C ARG A 232 -14.11 -7.44 -0.78
N ARG A 233 -15.11 -8.32 -0.95
CA ARG A 233 -16.18 -8.12 -1.94
C ARG A 233 -17.00 -6.86 -1.68
N GLU A 234 -17.07 -6.42 -0.42
CA GLU A 234 -17.83 -5.24 -0.01
C GLU A 234 -17.10 -3.91 -0.34
N PHE A 235 -15.82 -3.97 -0.74
CA PHE A 235 -15.02 -2.77 -0.98
C PHE A 235 -15.68 -1.80 -1.98
N LEU A 236 -16.23 -2.32 -3.08
CA LEU A 236 -16.95 -1.52 -4.07
C LEU A 236 -18.23 -0.90 -3.48
N THR A 237 -18.99 -1.68 -2.71
CA THR A 237 -20.21 -1.20 -2.04
C THR A 237 -19.87 -0.08 -1.05
N ILE A 238 -18.81 -0.25 -0.27
CA ILE A 238 -18.33 0.76 0.69
C ILE A 238 -17.85 2.01 -0.04
N ALA A 239 -17.11 1.89 -1.15
CA ALA A 239 -16.70 3.04 -1.96
C ALA A 239 -17.92 3.85 -2.46
N ARG A 240 -18.99 3.16 -2.89
CA ARG A 240 -20.25 3.82 -3.28
C ARG A 240 -20.95 4.49 -2.09
N GLN A 241 -20.99 3.85 -0.94
CA GLN A 241 -21.55 4.44 0.29
C GLN A 241 -20.77 5.69 0.71
N GLN A 242 -19.47 5.74 0.45
CA GLN A 242 -18.61 6.91 0.61
C GLN A 242 -18.81 7.97 -0.49
N GLY A 243 -19.74 7.75 -1.43
CA GLY A 243 -20.13 8.70 -2.46
C GLY A 243 -19.30 8.67 -3.73
N PHE A 244 -18.41 7.69 -3.89
CA PHE A 244 -17.70 7.43 -5.15
C PHE A 244 -18.54 6.60 -6.13
N LEU A 245 -18.20 6.63 -7.42
CA LEU A 245 -18.74 5.78 -8.48
C LEU A 245 -20.26 5.94 -8.71
N PRO A 246 -20.78 7.17 -8.79
CA PRO A 246 -22.21 7.41 -8.99
C PRO A 246 -22.73 6.94 -10.34
N GLU A 247 -21.85 6.68 -11.33
CA GLU A 247 -22.20 6.14 -12.65
C GLU A 247 -22.69 4.69 -12.59
N LEU A 248 -22.40 3.96 -11.50
CA LEU A 248 -22.89 2.60 -11.29
C LEU A 248 -24.36 2.57 -10.81
N ASP A 249 -24.96 3.72 -10.56
CA ASP A 249 -26.35 3.86 -10.16
C ASP A 249 -27.28 4.13 -11.37
N GLN A 250 -26.73 4.16 -12.59
CA GLN A 250 -27.44 4.35 -13.86
C GLN A 250 -27.60 3.01 -14.57
#